data_064d4f0e9977e55b45717a8709cec4a2
#
_entry.id   064d4f0e9977e55b45717a8709cec4a2
#
_cell.length_a   1.000
_cell.length_b   1.000
_cell.length_c   1.000
_cell.angle_alpha   90.00
_cell.angle_beta   90.00
_cell.angle_gamma   90.00
#
_symmetry.space_group_name_H-M   'P 1'
#
loop_
_entity.id
_entity.type
_entity.pdbx_description
1 polymer ?
#
loop_
_entity_poly.entity_id
_entity_poly.type
_entity_poly.pdbx_seq_one_letter_code
_entity_poly.pdbx_strand_id
1 'polypeptide(L)'
;MEYFLGDNPFFGVNHRVGSKNLADQGERFDKACSVIIESINHGFSGFMLSSHTEGKALVDKATKHLAERNLQLRLALVIPYPHTINDLVASHGYVGGLKRLLGSTRAGFIYDLTRLLFMSRTALRKSLITSYIQAEKASFENDFVTVDSFCLHNVFTDMFLGLRRFDLIIEFIECCDAIGVTPVIISQNPVLAMSLVTKIPHVVCFSYNTLGYMVNPSLDSVNQAIIENGLESHKKLWAMQILASGNLSLEAVIPYTSDASVST
;
A
#
# COMPACT_ATOMS: atom_id res chain seq x y z
N MET A 1 -4.26 -5.02 -18.30
CA MET A 1 -3.14 -5.11 -17.33
C MET A 1 -2.97 -3.73 -16.72
N GLU A 2 -2.91 -3.62 -15.39
CA GLU A 2 -2.67 -2.35 -14.70
C GLU A 2 -1.22 -2.33 -14.17
N TYR A 3 -0.52 -1.21 -14.38
CA TYR A 3 0.84 -1.03 -13.89
C TYR A 3 0.86 0.12 -12.89
N PHE A 4 1.43 -0.12 -11.71
CA PHE A 4 1.66 0.90 -10.71
C PHE A 4 3.16 1.16 -10.56
N LEU A 5 3.54 2.43 -10.53
CA LEU A 5 4.89 2.84 -10.18
C LEU A 5 5.07 2.69 -8.65
N GLY A 6 6.17 2.08 -8.21
CA GLY A 6 6.49 1.96 -6.78
C GLY A 6 7.37 3.11 -6.28
N ASP A 7 7.24 3.46 -5.01
CA ASP A 7 7.89 4.61 -4.37
C ASP A 7 9.33 4.36 -3.89
N ASN A 8 9.70 3.11 -3.65
CA ASN A 8 10.99 2.72 -3.06
C ASN A 8 12.22 3.42 -3.66
N PRO A 9 12.37 3.52 -5.01
CA PRO A 9 13.53 4.18 -5.61
C PRO A 9 13.63 5.67 -5.26
N PHE A 10 12.50 6.35 -5.03
CA PHE A 10 12.45 7.78 -4.76
C PHE A 10 12.85 8.13 -3.32
N PHE A 11 12.73 7.16 -2.41
CA PHE A 11 13.10 7.32 -1.00
C PHE A 11 14.39 6.56 -0.63
N GLY A 12 15.16 6.11 -1.65
CA GLY A 12 16.45 5.45 -1.44
C GLY A 12 16.34 4.06 -0.85
N VAL A 13 15.15 3.46 -0.85
CA VAL A 13 14.95 2.09 -0.40
C VAL A 13 15.43 1.15 -1.50
N ASN A 14 16.59 0.53 -1.26
CA ASN A 14 17.13 -0.49 -2.15
C ASN A 14 17.46 -1.74 -1.33
N HIS A 15 16.72 -2.79 -1.55
CA HIS A 15 16.87 -4.06 -0.83
C HIS A 15 18.17 -4.81 -1.17
N ARG A 16 18.90 -4.37 -2.21
CA ARG A 16 20.16 -5.03 -2.66
C ARG A 16 21.42 -4.40 -2.07
N VAL A 17 21.40 -3.09 -1.88
CA VAL A 17 22.56 -2.32 -1.37
C VAL A 17 22.01 -1.38 -0.31
N GLY A 18 22.51 -1.44 0.90
CA GLY A 18 22.07 -0.55 1.99
C GLY A 18 21.92 0.90 1.52
N SER A 19 21.15 1.68 2.24
CA SER A 19 20.79 3.07 1.89
C SER A 19 21.99 3.84 1.37
N LYS A 20 21.95 4.28 0.10
CA LYS A 20 22.94 5.21 -0.44
C LYS A 20 22.67 6.59 0.14
N ASN A 21 23.70 7.41 0.29
CA ASN A 21 23.54 8.85 0.54
C ASN A 21 22.60 9.39 -0.54
N LEU A 22 21.41 9.82 -0.13
CA LEU A 22 20.43 10.39 -1.03
C LEU A 22 20.92 11.76 -1.49
N ALA A 23 20.72 12.07 -2.76
CA ALA A 23 20.86 13.43 -3.28
C ALA A 23 19.96 14.40 -2.48
N ASP A 24 20.18 15.70 -2.63
CA ASP A 24 19.31 16.72 -2.06
C ASP A 24 17.82 16.39 -2.35
N GLN A 25 16.98 16.59 -1.34
CA GLN A 25 15.56 16.24 -1.42
C GLN A 25 14.86 16.94 -2.59
N GLY A 26 15.23 18.20 -2.86
CA GLY A 26 14.66 18.98 -3.96
C GLY A 26 14.92 18.33 -5.32
N GLU A 27 16.18 18.03 -5.63
CA GLU A 27 16.59 17.39 -6.89
C GLU A 27 15.97 15.98 -7.05
N ARG A 28 15.93 15.22 -5.96
CA ARG A 28 15.32 13.90 -5.92
C ARG A 28 13.83 13.96 -6.26
N PHE A 29 13.11 14.93 -5.69
CA PHE A 29 11.68 15.09 -5.94
C PHE A 29 11.39 15.62 -7.35
N ASP A 30 12.26 16.46 -7.93
CA ASP A 30 12.12 16.88 -9.33
C ASP A 30 12.25 15.70 -10.29
N LYS A 31 13.23 14.84 -10.07
CA LYS A 31 13.39 13.59 -10.82
C LYS A 31 12.19 12.65 -10.62
N ALA A 32 11.72 12.49 -9.40
CA ALA A 32 10.56 11.65 -9.10
C ALA A 32 9.29 12.16 -9.79
N CYS A 33 9.02 13.47 -9.76
CA CYS A 33 7.89 14.07 -10.48
C CYS A 33 7.97 13.82 -11.97
N SER A 34 9.17 13.97 -12.58
CA SER A 34 9.36 13.69 -14.00
C SER A 34 9.06 12.22 -14.34
N VAL A 35 9.50 11.27 -13.50
CA VAL A 35 9.23 9.84 -13.70
C VAL A 35 7.72 9.53 -13.51
N ILE A 36 7.06 10.14 -12.52
CA ILE A 36 5.61 9.96 -12.30
C ILE A 36 4.84 10.44 -13.54
N ILE A 37 5.13 11.63 -14.04
CA ILE A 37 4.47 12.20 -15.23
C ILE A 37 4.69 11.30 -16.45
N GLU A 38 5.94 10.89 -16.66
CA GLU A 38 6.30 10.04 -17.81
C GLU A 38 5.62 8.67 -17.72
N SER A 39 5.54 8.09 -16.53
CA SER A 39 4.82 6.84 -16.31
C SER A 39 3.34 6.95 -16.67
N ILE A 40 2.67 8.04 -16.28
CA ILE A 40 1.26 8.30 -16.65
C ILE A 40 1.13 8.41 -18.18
N ASN A 41 2.02 9.16 -18.85
CA ASN A 41 2.00 9.32 -20.30
C ASN A 41 2.21 7.99 -21.04
N HIS A 42 2.92 7.02 -20.41
CA HIS A 42 3.12 5.67 -20.93
C HIS A 42 2.06 4.66 -20.47
N GLY A 43 0.96 5.12 -19.89
CA GLY A 43 -0.19 4.28 -19.57
C GLY A 43 -0.09 3.53 -18.24
N PHE A 44 0.79 3.95 -17.33
CA PHE A 44 0.74 3.45 -15.96
C PHE A 44 -0.58 3.86 -15.30
N SER A 45 -1.18 2.94 -14.57
CA SER A 45 -2.49 3.11 -13.96
C SER A 45 -2.45 3.97 -12.69
N GLY A 46 -1.28 4.06 -12.03
CA GLY A 46 -1.14 4.82 -10.80
C GLY A 46 0.23 4.71 -10.13
N PHE A 47 0.28 5.20 -8.91
CA PHE A 47 1.48 5.24 -8.06
C PHE A 47 1.19 4.57 -6.72
N MET A 48 1.96 3.55 -6.37
CA MET A 48 1.92 2.93 -5.05
C MET A 48 2.90 3.67 -4.13
N LEU A 49 2.37 4.27 -3.08
CA LEU A 49 3.10 5.20 -2.20
C LEU A 49 2.89 4.84 -0.73
N SER A 50 3.97 4.78 0.01
CA SER A 50 3.91 4.68 1.48
C SER A 50 3.46 6.00 2.10
N SER A 51 2.47 5.94 3.01
CA SER A 51 1.90 7.10 3.69
C SER A 51 2.86 7.65 4.74
N HIS A 52 3.72 8.60 4.35
CA HIS A 52 4.62 9.31 5.23
C HIS A 52 4.83 10.76 4.76
N THR A 53 5.41 11.59 5.62
CA THR A 53 5.56 13.05 5.39
C THR A 53 6.26 13.39 4.08
N GLU A 54 7.38 12.70 3.75
CA GLU A 54 8.07 12.93 2.47
C GLU A 54 7.23 12.47 1.26
N GLY A 55 6.48 11.36 1.41
CA GLY A 55 5.55 10.88 0.38
C GLY A 55 4.47 11.93 0.10
N LYS A 56 3.89 12.53 1.13
CA LYS A 56 2.94 13.63 0.99
C LYS A 56 3.57 14.83 0.28
N ALA A 57 4.77 15.24 0.69
CA ALA A 57 5.48 16.36 0.06
C ALA A 57 5.79 16.10 -1.43
N LEU A 58 6.12 14.85 -1.79
CA LEU A 58 6.31 14.46 -3.19
C LEU A 58 5.01 14.60 -3.99
N VAL A 59 3.88 14.11 -3.46
CA VAL A 59 2.56 14.22 -4.12
C VAL A 59 2.16 15.68 -4.27
N ASP A 60 2.34 16.51 -3.25
CA ASP A 60 2.03 17.95 -3.31
C ASP A 60 2.86 18.67 -4.39
N LYS A 61 4.13 18.26 -4.55
CA LYS A 61 4.98 18.77 -5.63
C LYS A 61 4.51 18.27 -7.00
N ALA A 62 4.20 16.97 -7.12
CA ALA A 62 3.71 16.37 -8.36
C ALA A 62 2.37 16.98 -8.80
N THR A 63 1.48 17.32 -7.87
CA THR A 63 0.17 17.95 -8.16
C THR A 63 0.31 19.21 -9.02
N LYS A 64 1.33 20.03 -8.80
CA LYS A 64 1.57 21.23 -9.61
C LYS A 64 1.86 20.87 -11.07
N HIS A 65 2.69 19.87 -11.30
CA HIS A 65 3.03 19.41 -12.64
C HIS A 65 1.87 18.67 -13.32
N LEU A 66 1.04 17.95 -12.54
CA LEU A 66 -0.18 17.31 -13.03
C LEU A 66 -1.19 18.38 -13.51
N ALA A 67 -1.39 19.43 -12.72
CA ALA A 67 -2.27 20.54 -13.05
C ALA A 67 -1.86 21.24 -14.36
N GLU A 68 -0.56 21.56 -14.52
CA GLU A 68 -0.02 22.17 -15.73
C GLU A 68 -0.29 21.35 -17.02
N ARG A 69 -0.43 20.02 -16.88
CA ARG A 69 -0.59 19.07 -17.99
C ARG A 69 -2.00 18.48 -18.09
N ASN A 70 -2.89 18.88 -17.18
CA ASN A 70 -4.24 18.31 -17.04
C ASN A 70 -4.23 16.77 -16.94
N LEU A 71 -3.29 16.23 -16.15
CA LEU A 71 -3.15 14.80 -15.91
C LEU A 71 -3.75 14.44 -14.53
N GLN A 72 -4.21 13.19 -14.40
CA GLN A 72 -4.73 12.62 -13.17
C GLN A 72 -3.78 11.56 -12.64
N LEU A 73 -3.57 11.52 -11.32
CA LEU A 73 -2.79 10.52 -10.63
C LEU A 73 -3.68 9.69 -9.71
N ARG A 74 -3.68 8.39 -9.90
CA ARG A 74 -4.30 7.43 -8.98
C ARG A 74 -3.26 6.95 -7.97
N LEU A 75 -3.61 6.94 -6.68
CA LEU A 75 -2.75 6.47 -5.60
C LEU A 75 -3.26 5.16 -5.01
N ALA A 76 -2.33 4.21 -4.83
CA ALA A 76 -2.47 3.07 -3.95
C ALA A 76 -1.63 3.35 -2.68
N LEU A 77 -2.27 3.78 -1.58
CA LEU A 77 -1.57 4.19 -0.36
C LEU A 77 -1.26 3.01 0.54
N VAL A 78 0.02 2.82 0.84
CA VAL A 78 0.49 1.78 1.79
C VAL A 78 0.42 2.33 3.21
N ILE A 79 -0.42 1.72 4.03
CA ILE A 79 -0.72 2.13 5.42
C ILE A 79 -0.73 0.92 6.37
N PRO A 80 -0.56 1.14 7.68
CA PRO A 80 0.12 2.30 8.25
C PRO A 80 1.62 2.23 7.93
N TYR A 81 2.29 3.37 7.87
CA TYR A 81 3.74 3.38 7.69
C TYR A 81 4.44 3.06 9.02
N PRO A 82 5.18 1.94 9.13
CA PRO A 82 5.68 1.43 10.41
C PRO A 82 6.62 2.40 11.13
N HIS A 83 7.45 3.13 10.40
CA HIS A 83 8.39 4.09 11.00
C HIS A 83 7.66 5.25 11.65
N THR A 84 6.60 5.78 11.04
CA THR A 84 5.78 6.84 11.66
C THR A 84 5.18 6.39 12.98
N ILE A 85 4.70 5.14 13.06
CA ILE A 85 4.17 4.58 14.31
C ILE A 85 5.27 4.46 15.35
N ASN A 86 6.44 3.92 14.98
CA ASN A 86 7.57 3.81 15.88
C ASN A 86 8.01 5.17 16.44
N ASP A 87 8.13 6.19 15.58
CA ASP A 87 8.52 7.54 15.98
C ASP A 87 7.49 8.19 16.91
N LEU A 88 6.20 7.99 16.63
CA LEU A 88 5.11 8.47 17.50
C LEU A 88 5.14 7.79 18.87
N VAL A 89 5.35 6.48 18.91
CA VAL A 89 5.42 5.71 20.16
C VAL A 89 6.69 6.07 20.92
N ALA A 90 7.83 6.17 20.27
CA ALA A 90 9.10 6.54 20.89
C ALA A 90 9.07 7.95 21.49
N SER A 91 8.42 8.91 20.80
CA SER A 91 8.36 10.30 21.23
C SER A 91 7.27 10.60 22.26
N HIS A 92 6.17 9.87 22.26
CA HIS A 92 4.95 10.22 23.02
C HIS A 92 4.37 9.05 23.83
N GLY A 93 4.99 7.87 23.80
CA GLY A 93 4.44 6.64 24.34
C GLY A 93 3.19 6.15 23.58
N TYR A 94 2.69 4.95 23.90
CA TYR A 94 1.56 4.34 23.19
C TYR A 94 0.29 5.20 23.20
N VAL A 95 -0.08 5.75 24.36
CA VAL A 95 -1.30 6.56 24.51
C VAL A 95 -1.14 7.91 23.79
N GLY A 96 0.00 8.56 23.95
CA GLY A 96 0.29 9.84 23.29
C GLY A 96 0.43 9.71 21.76
N GLY A 97 1.06 8.62 21.29
CA GLY A 97 1.15 8.28 19.88
C GLY A 97 -0.22 8.05 19.26
N LEU A 98 -1.06 7.24 19.92
CA LEU A 98 -2.44 6.99 19.48
C LEU A 98 -3.26 8.29 19.44
N LYS A 99 -3.16 9.12 20.48
CA LYS A 99 -3.86 10.42 20.52
C LYS A 99 -3.45 11.32 19.38
N ARG A 100 -2.16 11.34 18.99
CA ARG A 100 -1.69 12.14 17.84
C ARG A 100 -2.12 11.54 16.51
N LEU A 101 -2.06 10.22 16.36
CA LEU A 101 -2.52 9.53 15.16
C LEU A 101 -4.01 9.81 14.89
N LEU A 102 -4.83 9.83 15.95
CA LEU A 102 -6.27 10.12 15.87
C LEU A 102 -6.59 11.61 15.93
N GLY A 103 -5.77 12.40 16.59
CA GLY A 103 -5.98 13.86 16.78
C GLY A 103 -5.65 14.72 15.56
N SER A 104 -5.02 14.15 14.53
CA SER A 104 -4.90 14.79 13.22
C SER A 104 -6.26 14.90 12.50
N THR A 105 -7.24 14.12 12.92
CA THR A 105 -8.64 14.22 12.49
C THR A 105 -9.42 15.12 13.43
N ARG A 106 -9.59 16.39 13.05
CA ARG A 106 -10.22 17.44 13.86
C ARG A 106 -11.64 17.10 14.35
N ALA A 107 -11.94 17.58 15.55
CA ALA A 107 -13.28 17.85 16.14
C ALA A 107 -14.15 16.67 16.57
N GLY A 108 -13.95 15.44 16.12
CA GLY A 108 -14.79 14.30 16.53
C GLY A 108 -14.33 13.56 17.78
N PHE A 109 -13.07 13.72 18.20
CA PHE A 109 -12.42 12.86 19.17
C PHE A 109 -13.08 12.80 20.57
N ILE A 110 -13.60 13.92 21.07
CA ILE A 110 -14.26 13.94 22.40
C ILE A 110 -15.65 13.30 22.30
N TYR A 111 -16.36 13.51 21.20
CA TYR A 111 -17.68 12.90 20.97
C TYR A 111 -17.55 11.39 20.71
N ASP A 112 -16.50 10.98 20.02
CA ASP A 112 -16.18 9.57 19.80
C ASP A 112 -15.73 8.87 21.09
N LEU A 113 -15.01 9.53 21.98
CA LEU A 113 -14.53 8.92 23.22
C LEU A 113 -15.68 8.46 24.14
N THR A 114 -16.76 9.23 24.24
CA THR A 114 -17.96 8.83 25.00
C THR A 114 -18.70 7.68 24.34
N ARG A 115 -18.76 7.66 23.01
CA ARG A 115 -19.32 6.56 22.23
C ARG A 115 -18.50 5.28 22.33
N LEU A 116 -17.17 5.40 22.45
CA LEU A 116 -16.21 4.30 22.59
C LEU A 116 -16.44 3.44 23.85
N LEU A 117 -16.96 4.02 24.93
CA LEU A 117 -17.24 3.31 26.18
C LEU A 117 -18.39 2.30 26.06
N PHE A 118 -19.29 2.50 25.08
CA PHE A 118 -20.49 1.66 24.87
C PHE A 118 -20.40 0.77 23.61
N MET A 119 -19.32 0.87 22.84
CA MET A 119 -19.15 0.04 21.62
C MET A 119 -18.50 -1.30 21.94
N SER A 120 -18.88 -2.34 21.20
CA SER A 120 -18.13 -3.60 21.22
C SER A 120 -16.68 -3.35 20.74
N ARG A 121 -15.74 -4.20 21.19
CA ARG A 121 -14.31 -4.06 20.79
C ARG A 121 -14.14 -4.08 19.27
N THR A 122 -14.92 -4.88 18.56
CA THR A 122 -14.89 -4.95 17.08
C THR A 122 -15.42 -3.67 16.44
N ALA A 123 -16.56 -3.15 16.91
CA ALA A 123 -17.12 -1.91 16.40
C ALA A 123 -16.17 -0.71 16.64
N LEU A 124 -15.51 -0.68 17.78
CA LEU A 124 -14.49 0.32 18.11
C LEU A 124 -13.32 0.23 17.13
N ARG A 125 -12.74 -0.96 16.91
CA ARG A 125 -11.63 -1.13 15.97
C ARG A 125 -12.01 -0.68 14.57
N LYS A 126 -13.17 -1.11 14.04
CA LYS A 126 -13.65 -0.69 12.72
C LYS A 126 -13.81 0.82 12.62
N SER A 127 -14.40 1.47 13.64
CA SER A 127 -14.52 2.92 13.68
C SER A 127 -13.16 3.62 13.61
N LEU A 128 -12.17 3.15 14.37
CA LEU A 128 -10.82 3.70 14.37
C LEU A 128 -10.11 3.49 13.03
N ILE A 129 -10.20 2.29 12.45
CA ILE A 129 -9.62 1.97 11.14
C ILE A 129 -10.25 2.86 10.07
N THR A 130 -11.58 2.95 10.03
CA THR A 130 -12.30 3.78 9.06
C THR A 130 -11.92 5.25 9.18
N SER A 131 -11.88 5.80 10.41
CA SER A 131 -11.48 7.19 10.64
C SER A 131 -10.04 7.45 10.18
N TYR A 132 -9.13 6.51 10.45
CA TYR A 132 -7.74 6.62 10.02
C TYR A 132 -7.63 6.60 8.49
N ILE A 133 -8.27 5.64 7.81
CA ILE A 133 -8.27 5.55 6.34
C ILE A 133 -8.87 6.81 5.71
N GLN A 134 -9.98 7.32 6.23
CA GLN A 134 -10.60 8.55 5.74
C GLN A 134 -9.70 9.78 5.91
N ALA A 135 -8.98 9.88 7.02
CA ALA A 135 -8.02 10.96 7.26
C ALA A 135 -6.84 10.89 6.29
N GLU A 136 -6.27 9.70 6.09
CA GLU A 136 -5.19 9.49 5.11
C GLU A 136 -5.68 9.82 3.69
N LYS A 137 -6.87 9.33 3.31
CA LYS A 137 -7.50 9.65 2.03
C LYS A 137 -7.59 11.16 1.82
N ALA A 138 -8.23 11.87 2.74
CA ALA A 138 -8.41 13.32 2.67
C ALA A 138 -7.09 14.11 2.66
N SER A 139 -6.01 13.55 3.24
CA SER A 139 -4.72 14.22 3.26
C SER A 139 -4.01 14.20 1.91
N PHE A 140 -4.27 13.20 1.06
CA PHE A 140 -3.62 13.02 -0.24
C PHE A 140 -4.48 13.46 -1.43
N GLU A 141 -5.81 13.39 -1.31
CA GLU A 141 -6.71 13.74 -2.41
C GLU A 141 -6.75 15.24 -2.70
N ASN A 142 -6.87 15.56 -3.98
CA ASN A 142 -7.12 16.90 -4.51
C ASN A 142 -7.70 16.77 -5.94
N ASP A 143 -7.85 17.88 -6.66
CA ASP A 143 -8.44 17.91 -8.00
C ASP A 143 -7.69 17.04 -9.04
N PHE A 144 -6.42 16.72 -8.80
CA PHE A 144 -5.54 15.96 -9.71
C PHE A 144 -5.08 14.63 -9.15
N VAL A 145 -5.40 14.32 -7.91
CA VAL A 145 -4.95 13.12 -7.20
C VAL A 145 -6.13 12.42 -6.53
N THR A 146 -6.33 11.15 -6.85
CA THR A 146 -7.37 10.31 -6.26
C THR A 146 -6.74 9.13 -5.55
N VAL A 147 -7.19 8.82 -4.34
CA VAL A 147 -6.82 7.61 -3.61
C VAL A 147 -7.90 6.55 -3.87
N ASP A 148 -7.59 5.56 -4.69
CA ASP A 148 -8.52 4.50 -5.06
C ASP A 148 -8.24 3.16 -4.38
N SER A 149 -7.08 3.01 -3.75
CA SER A 149 -6.67 1.78 -3.07
C SER A 149 -5.94 2.08 -1.77
N PHE A 150 -6.21 1.28 -0.73
CA PHE A 150 -5.42 1.23 0.48
C PHE A 150 -4.75 -0.12 0.64
N CYS A 151 -3.44 -0.09 0.81
CA CYS A 151 -2.60 -1.26 0.93
C CYS A 151 -2.21 -1.46 2.40
N LEU A 152 -2.66 -2.56 3.03
CA LEU A 152 -2.18 -2.93 4.36
C LEU A 152 -0.72 -3.37 4.26
N HIS A 153 0.16 -2.65 4.97
CA HIS A 153 1.59 -2.88 4.91
C HIS A 153 1.96 -4.31 5.34
N ASN A 154 2.89 -4.95 4.65
CA ASN A 154 3.26 -6.36 4.87
C ASN A 154 3.64 -6.69 6.31
N VAL A 155 4.30 -5.79 7.03
CA VAL A 155 4.65 -5.99 8.46
C VAL A 155 3.41 -6.31 9.29
N PHE A 156 2.30 -5.60 9.07
CA PHE A 156 1.05 -5.84 9.80
C PHE A 156 0.31 -7.05 9.25
N THR A 157 0.24 -7.18 7.92
CA THR A 157 -0.38 -8.34 7.28
C THR A 157 0.25 -9.64 7.78
N ASP A 158 1.57 -9.76 7.65
CA ASP A 158 2.29 -10.99 7.99
C ASP A 158 2.27 -11.27 9.49
N MET A 159 2.29 -10.22 10.33
CA MET A 159 2.10 -10.35 11.78
C MET A 159 0.70 -10.90 12.09
N PHE A 160 -0.35 -10.36 11.48
CA PHE A 160 -1.72 -10.84 11.73
C PHE A 160 -1.93 -12.26 11.20
N LEU A 161 -1.39 -12.58 10.03
CA LEU A 161 -1.41 -13.94 9.48
C LEU A 161 -0.66 -14.91 10.42
N GLY A 162 0.54 -14.56 10.87
CA GLY A 162 1.35 -15.40 11.77
C GLY A 162 0.68 -15.62 13.14
N LEU A 163 -0.03 -14.62 13.66
CA LEU A 163 -0.80 -14.71 14.90
C LEU A 163 -2.21 -15.32 14.70
N ARG A 164 -2.55 -15.74 13.48
CA ARG A 164 -3.89 -16.22 13.09
C ARG A 164 -5.02 -15.24 13.41
N ARG A 165 -4.73 -13.93 13.36
CA ARG A 165 -5.68 -12.85 13.57
C ARG A 165 -6.26 -12.38 12.23
N PHE A 166 -6.81 -13.32 11.48
CA PHE A 166 -7.48 -13.07 10.19
C PHE A 166 -8.64 -12.07 10.32
N ASP A 167 -9.28 -12.04 11.49
CA ASP A 167 -10.32 -11.07 11.82
C ASP A 167 -9.87 -9.62 11.61
N LEU A 168 -8.62 -9.27 11.94
CA LEU A 168 -8.09 -7.90 11.79
C LEU A 168 -7.87 -7.53 10.32
N ILE A 169 -7.46 -8.48 9.49
CA ILE A 169 -7.31 -8.28 8.05
C ILE A 169 -8.69 -8.10 7.41
N ILE A 170 -9.65 -8.95 7.79
CA ILE A 170 -11.04 -8.86 7.30
C ILE A 170 -11.66 -7.52 7.70
N GLU A 171 -11.47 -7.07 8.96
CA GLU A 171 -11.94 -5.76 9.41
C GLU A 171 -11.35 -4.60 8.57
N PHE A 172 -10.07 -4.67 8.21
CA PHE A 172 -9.46 -3.69 7.30
C PHE A 172 -10.12 -3.71 5.91
N ILE A 173 -10.31 -4.91 5.33
CA ILE A 173 -10.99 -5.09 4.03
C ILE A 173 -12.40 -4.48 4.07
N GLU A 174 -13.18 -4.81 5.11
CA GLU A 174 -14.55 -4.29 5.30
C GLU A 174 -14.58 -2.76 5.46
N CYS A 175 -13.59 -2.20 6.16
CA CYS A 175 -13.50 -0.74 6.32
C CYS A 175 -13.17 -0.03 5.00
N CYS A 176 -12.29 -0.60 4.17
CA CYS A 176 -11.99 -0.07 2.84
C CYS A 176 -13.21 -0.13 1.91
N ASP A 177 -13.89 -1.29 1.88
CA ASP A 177 -15.09 -1.50 1.08
C ASP A 177 -16.21 -0.50 1.46
N ALA A 178 -16.41 -0.29 2.76
CA ALA A 178 -17.42 0.64 3.28
C ALA A 178 -17.21 2.11 2.85
N ILE A 179 -15.99 2.50 2.52
CA ILE A 179 -15.66 3.86 2.02
C ILE A 179 -15.41 3.90 0.51
N GLY A 180 -15.66 2.79 -0.19
CA GLY A 180 -15.57 2.70 -1.64
C GLY A 180 -14.16 2.75 -2.21
N VAL A 181 -13.15 2.23 -1.47
CA VAL A 181 -11.77 2.09 -1.94
C VAL A 181 -11.36 0.62 -2.00
N THR A 182 -10.48 0.28 -2.93
CA THR A 182 -10.00 -1.08 -3.10
C THR A 182 -9.07 -1.49 -1.96
N PRO A 183 -9.38 -2.53 -1.17
CA PRO A 183 -8.48 -3.07 -0.17
C PRO A 183 -7.38 -3.91 -0.82
N VAL A 184 -6.13 -3.63 -0.49
CA VAL A 184 -4.96 -4.39 -0.93
C VAL A 184 -4.22 -4.93 0.28
N ILE A 185 -3.89 -6.21 0.27
CA ILE A 185 -3.13 -6.87 1.33
C ILE A 185 -1.73 -7.16 0.79
N ILE A 186 -0.72 -6.48 1.29
CA ILE A 186 0.68 -6.77 0.92
C ILE A 186 1.20 -7.85 1.87
N SER A 187 1.74 -8.95 1.34
CA SER A 187 2.28 -10.05 2.14
C SER A 187 3.59 -10.58 1.58
N GLN A 188 4.50 -10.92 2.48
CA GLN A 188 5.70 -11.73 2.18
C GLN A 188 5.39 -13.24 2.24
N ASN A 189 4.21 -13.62 2.68
CA ASN A 189 3.70 -15.00 2.65
C ASN A 189 2.39 -15.07 1.84
N PRO A 190 2.48 -14.96 0.49
CA PRO A 190 1.30 -14.92 -0.36
C PRO A 190 0.44 -16.18 -0.27
N VAL A 191 1.05 -17.35 -0.04
CA VAL A 191 0.33 -18.62 0.10
C VAL A 191 -0.69 -18.53 1.24
N LEU A 192 -0.25 -18.03 2.40
CA LEU A 192 -1.14 -17.85 3.54
C LEU A 192 -2.13 -16.70 3.33
N ALA A 193 -1.70 -15.60 2.69
CA ALA A 193 -2.58 -14.47 2.38
C ALA A 193 -3.70 -14.85 1.39
N MET A 194 -3.38 -15.65 0.37
CA MET A 194 -4.37 -16.16 -0.59
C MET A 194 -5.39 -17.14 0.03
N SER A 195 -5.03 -17.82 1.14
CA SER A 195 -5.95 -18.68 1.88
C SER A 195 -7.00 -17.94 2.71
N LEU A 196 -6.92 -16.60 2.76
CA LEU A 196 -7.90 -15.79 3.49
C LEU A 196 -9.29 -15.93 2.88
N VAL A 197 -10.27 -16.31 3.70
CA VAL A 197 -11.65 -16.50 3.26
C VAL A 197 -12.46 -15.24 3.56
N THR A 198 -12.83 -14.51 2.52
CA THR A 198 -13.80 -13.41 2.56
C THR A 198 -14.49 -13.30 1.21
N LYS A 199 -15.73 -12.81 1.20
CA LYS A 199 -16.51 -12.57 -0.03
C LYS A 199 -16.35 -11.15 -0.56
N ILE A 200 -15.69 -10.28 0.19
CA ILE A 200 -15.46 -8.89 -0.21
C ILE A 200 -14.31 -8.85 -1.23
N PRO A 201 -14.48 -8.17 -2.37
CA PRO A 201 -13.43 -8.02 -3.35
C PRO A 201 -12.18 -7.36 -2.73
N HIS A 202 -11.03 -7.98 -2.94
CA HIS A 202 -9.75 -7.48 -2.44
C HIS A 202 -8.59 -7.91 -3.34
N VAL A 203 -7.45 -7.28 -3.14
CA VAL A 203 -6.21 -7.59 -3.85
C VAL A 203 -5.21 -8.19 -2.89
N VAL A 204 -4.52 -9.26 -3.30
CA VAL A 204 -3.33 -9.78 -2.63
C VAL A 204 -2.11 -9.37 -3.43
N CYS A 205 -1.24 -8.54 -2.82
CA CYS A 205 -0.02 -8.02 -3.42
C CYS A 205 1.20 -8.70 -2.82
N PHE A 206 2.11 -9.20 -3.64
CA PHE A 206 3.27 -9.97 -3.18
C PHE A 206 4.44 -9.90 -4.16
N SER A 207 5.65 -10.25 -3.67
CA SER A 207 6.84 -10.35 -4.52
C SER A 207 6.71 -11.50 -5.50
N TYR A 208 6.90 -11.23 -6.80
CA TYR A 208 6.82 -12.25 -7.84
C TYR A 208 7.78 -11.91 -8.99
N ASN A 209 8.78 -12.76 -9.21
CA ASN A 209 9.77 -12.61 -10.28
C ASN A 209 10.40 -13.97 -10.61
N THR A 210 10.99 -14.07 -11.81
CA THR A 210 11.58 -15.32 -12.33
C THR A 210 12.77 -15.85 -11.53
N LEU A 211 13.44 -14.99 -10.73
CA LEU A 211 14.56 -15.40 -9.87
C LEU A 211 14.11 -15.97 -8.53
N GLY A 212 12.82 -15.90 -8.18
CA GLY A 212 12.33 -16.21 -6.85
C GLY A 212 12.89 -15.26 -5.76
N TYR A 213 13.38 -14.08 -6.15
CA TYR A 213 13.96 -13.11 -5.21
C TYR A 213 12.88 -12.54 -4.30
N MET A 214 13.05 -12.70 -2.99
CA MET A 214 12.05 -12.35 -1.96
C MET A 214 10.67 -12.99 -2.16
N VAL A 215 10.60 -14.11 -2.88
CA VAL A 215 9.38 -14.90 -3.05
C VAL A 215 9.35 -16.01 -1.99
N ASN A 216 8.35 -16.00 -1.12
CA ASN A 216 8.24 -16.92 0.01
C ASN A 216 6.93 -17.74 -0.07
N PRO A 217 6.96 -19.03 0.33
CA PRO A 217 8.13 -19.80 0.74
C PRO A 217 9.06 -20.20 -0.43
N SER A 218 8.53 -20.32 -1.65
CA SER A 218 9.25 -20.56 -2.89
C SER A 218 8.38 -20.16 -4.08
N LEU A 219 9.00 -19.96 -5.25
CA LEU A 219 8.26 -19.63 -6.48
C LEU A 219 7.25 -20.74 -6.84
N ASP A 220 7.63 -22.01 -6.70
CA ASP A 220 6.74 -23.15 -6.98
C ASP A 220 5.53 -23.19 -6.07
N SER A 221 5.72 -22.93 -4.76
CA SER A 221 4.61 -22.87 -3.79
C SER A 221 3.66 -21.73 -4.09
N VAL A 222 4.19 -20.60 -4.53
CA VAL A 222 3.38 -19.43 -4.90
C VAL A 222 2.60 -19.72 -6.20
N ASN A 223 3.24 -20.30 -7.20
CA ASN A 223 2.58 -20.72 -8.45
C ASN A 223 1.43 -21.71 -8.17
N GLN A 224 1.67 -22.68 -7.31
CA GLN A 224 0.62 -23.63 -6.90
C GLN A 224 -0.55 -22.93 -6.20
N ALA A 225 -0.26 -22.01 -5.29
CA ALA A 225 -1.29 -21.23 -4.59
C ALA A 225 -2.07 -20.30 -5.54
N ILE A 226 -1.45 -19.75 -6.57
CA ILE A 226 -2.13 -18.98 -7.63
C ILE A 226 -3.12 -19.87 -8.38
N ILE A 227 -2.70 -21.08 -8.77
CA ILE A 227 -3.56 -22.04 -9.47
C ILE A 227 -4.77 -22.44 -8.59
N GLU A 228 -4.51 -22.70 -7.30
CA GLU A 228 -5.55 -23.18 -6.37
C GLU A 228 -6.52 -22.10 -5.91
N ASN A 229 -6.04 -20.88 -5.70
CA ASN A 229 -6.79 -19.82 -5.00
C ASN A 229 -6.93 -18.52 -5.79
N GLY A 230 -6.12 -18.30 -6.82
CA GLY A 230 -6.04 -17.04 -7.55
C GLY A 230 -7.20 -16.76 -8.50
N LEU A 231 -8.02 -17.79 -8.82
CA LEU A 231 -9.12 -17.68 -9.78
C LEU A 231 -10.47 -17.37 -9.14
N GLU A 232 -10.53 -17.13 -7.84
CA GLU A 232 -11.77 -16.70 -7.20
C GLU A 232 -12.17 -15.30 -7.67
N SER A 233 -13.41 -15.12 -8.11
CA SER A 233 -13.90 -13.88 -8.74
C SER A 233 -13.80 -12.61 -7.88
N HIS A 234 -13.60 -12.76 -6.58
CA HIS A 234 -13.48 -11.66 -5.62
C HIS A 234 -12.02 -11.38 -5.19
N LYS A 235 -11.05 -12.16 -5.68
CA LYS A 235 -9.61 -11.92 -5.44
C LYS A 235 -8.92 -11.46 -6.72
N LYS A 236 -8.12 -10.41 -6.60
CA LYS A 236 -7.15 -10.00 -7.62
C LYS A 236 -5.75 -10.16 -7.08
N LEU A 237 -4.79 -10.40 -7.96
CA LEU A 237 -3.40 -10.58 -7.60
C LEU A 237 -2.56 -9.45 -8.20
N TRP A 238 -1.74 -8.81 -7.37
CA TRP A 238 -0.74 -7.84 -7.82
C TRP A 238 0.66 -8.38 -7.56
N ALA A 239 1.48 -8.36 -8.61
CA ALA A 239 2.89 -8.69 -8.51
C ALA A 239 3.71 -7.44 -8.22
N MET A 240 4.55 -7.47 -7.19
CA MET A 240 5.56 -6.44 -6.92
C MET A 240 6.97 -7.02 -7.06
N GLN A 241 8.00 -6.15 -7.09
CA GLN A 241 9.39 -6.55 -7.24
C GLN A 241 9.68 -7.39 -8.49
N ILE A 242 8.95 -7.16 -9.57
CA ILE A 242 9.08 -7.89 -10.84
C ILE A 242 10.50 -7.83 -11.43
N LEU A 243 11.22 -6.72 -11.19
CA LEU A 243 12.62 -6.54 -11.59
C LEU A 243 13.63 -7.10 -10.56
N ALA A 244 13.17 -7.82 -9.53
CA ALA A 244 14.01 -8.40 -8.48
C ALA A 244 15.07 -7.41 -7.93
N SER A 245 14.65 -6.18 -7.59
CA SER A 245 15.49 -5.06 -7.15
C SER A 245 16.62 -4.69 -8.15
N GLY A 246 16.34 -4.80 -9.45
CA GLY A 246 17.28 -4.49 -10.52
C GLY A 246 18.24 -5.64 -10.88
N ASN A 247 17.91 -6.88 -10.45
CA ASN A 247 18.63 -8.07 -10.90
C ASN A 247 18.14 -8.59 -12.25
N LEU A 248 16.96 -8.15 -12.69
CA LEU A 248 16.37 -8.47 -13.98
C LEU A 248 16.26 -7.20 -14.83
N SER A 249 16.52 -7.33 -16.13
CA SER A 249 16.23 -6.26 -17.09
C SER A 249 14.76 -6.24 -17.48
N LEU A 250 14.28 -5.11 -18.00
CA LEU A 250 12.90 -4.99 -18.49
C LEU A 250 12.61 -6.01 -19.60
N GLU A 251 13.57 -6.22 -20.53
CA GLU A 251 13.44 -7.17 -21.62
C GLU A 251 13.22 -8.60 -21.15
N ALA A 252 13.84 -8.96 -20.00
CA ALA A 252 13.67 -10.28 -19.41
C ALA A 252 12.30 -10.46 -18.73
N VAL A 253 11.65 -9.37 -18.32
CA VAL A 253 10.41 -9.41 -17.52
C VAL A 253 9.15 -9.27 -18.38
N ILE A 254 9.21 -8.49 -19.47
CA ILE A 254 8.03 -8.23 -20.33
C ILE A 254 7.36 -9.52 -20.84
N PRO A 255 8.08 -10.52 -21.41
CA PRO A 255 7.45 -11.77 -21.84
C PRO A 255 6.79 -12.51 -20.69
N TYR A 256 7.43 -12.52 -19.53
CA TYR A 256 6.95 -13.26 -18.36
C TYR A 256 5.69 -12.65 -17.75
N THR A 257 5.56 -11.32 -17.75
CA THR A 257 4.38 -10.63 -17.24
C THR A 257 3.19 -10.73 -18.19
N SER A 258 3.44 -10.87 -19.51
CA SER A 258 2.38 -11.04 -20.51
C SER A 258 1.78 -12.45 -20.51
N ASP A 259 2.57 -13.47 -20.17
CA ASP A 259 2.16 -14.87 -20.16
C ASP A 259 1.64 -15.33 -18.78
N ALA A 260 1.94 -14.60 -17.73
CA ALA A 260 1.47 -14.94 -16.41
C ALA A 260 -0.07 -14.81 -16.35
N SER A 261 -0.74 -15.92 -16.02
CA SER A 261 -2.18 -15.96 -15.68
C SER A 261 -2.52 -15.18 -14.38
N VAL A 262 -1.57 -14.42 -13.86
CA VAL A 262 -1.78 -13.37 -12.88
C VAL A 262 -2.58 -12.30 -13.60
N SER A 263 -3.89 -12.37 -13.48
CA SER A 263 -4.77 -11.34 -14.02
C SER A 263 -4.40 -10.04 -13.33
N THR A 264 -3.89 -9.22 -14.09
CA THR A 264 -3.62 -7.83 -13.79
C THR A 264 -4.92 -7.08 -13.71
#